data_673d7b1467bd0b17ecf79e22891dd31d
#
_entry.id   673d7b1467bd0b17ecf79e22891dd31d
#
_cell.length_a   1.000
_cell.length_b   1.000
_cell.length_c   1.000
_cell.angle_alpha   90.00
_cell.angle_beta   90.00
_cell.angle_gamma   90.00
#
_symmetry.space_group_name_H-M   'P 1'
#
loop_
_entity.id
_entity.type
_entity.pdbx_description
1 polymer ?
#
loop_
_entity_poly.entity_id
_entity_poly.type
_entity_poly.pdbx_seq_one_letter_code
_entity_poly.pdbx_strand_id
1 'polypeptide(L)'
;MNLMESFITALDSIMANKMRAALTMLGVIIGVASVIALMAIGNGFSEDITSQINSIGTNLVSVSTDYDNSSGYPSLSLEDVKALADPENVPAASAVGAIVQGTQTVLYGGESVNATVNGVTPAYMEINNQNEYQLGDGLTENDDATSARVAVLGAGVASDLFGDEYPVGRLVKINGVSYEVVGILEEGGGGIGGFTDDYVYVPLSTAQSRLFTDRTRQGQKAVSSISVEAASSDQVEAAINQVTETLRERHGIIYGDDDDFTIFDQSSLLDTVNTVTASLTAFLGAIAAISLLVGGIGIMNIMLVSVTERTREIGIRKAIGAFRRDILVQFLLESLVLSLLGGALGIGLGWLITQAAARAFDLTMVIDVGTVALSASFAAAVGLIFGIYPAWRASKLQPIEALRYE
;
A
#
# COMPACT_ATOMS: atom_id res chain seq x y z
N MET A 1 -15.51 -9.24 48.03
CA MET A 1 -14.42 -10.06 47.49
C MET A 1 -13.43 -9.14 46.84
N ASN A 2 -12.14 -9.22 47.22
CA ASN A 2 -11.12 -8.38 46.61
C ASN A 2 -10.88 -8.79 45.14
N LEU A 3 -10.76 -7.81 44.22
CA LEU A 3 -10.50 -8.06 42.78
C LEU A 3 -9.25 -8.97 42.60
N MET A 4 -8.24 -8.82 43.45
CA MET A 4 -7.03 -9.63 43.46
C MET A 4 -7.28 -11.10 43.77
N GLU A 5 -8.14 -11.40 44.74
CA GLU A 5 -8.54 -12.79 45.07
C GLU A 5 -9.31 -13.44 43.93
N SER A 6 -10.17 -12.66 43.25
CA SER A 6 -10.89 -13.12 42.04
C SER A 6 -9.95 -13.44 40.89
N PHE A 7 -8.90 -12.63 40.70
CA PHE A 7 -7.89 -12.86 39.68
C PHE A 7 -7.05 -14.13 39.97
N ILE A 8 -6.62 -14.34 41.22
CA ILE A 8 -5.87 -15.54 41.62
C ILE A 8 -6.74 -16.79 41.41
N THR A 9 -8.01 -16.73 41.83
CA THR A 9 -8.95 -17.85 41.67
C THR A 9 -9.19 -18.17 40.18
N ALA A 10 -9.21 -17.16 39.31
CA ALA A 10 -9.32 -17.36 37.86
C ALA A 10 -8.08 -18.09 37.30
N LEU A 11 -6.88 -17.70 37.73
CA LEU A 11 -5.63 -18.37 37.33
C LEU A 11 -5.58 -19.82 37.79
N ASP A 12 -5.97 -20.10 39.04
CA ASP A 12 -6.02 -21.47 39.60
C ASP A 12 -7.01 -22.35 38.82
N SER A 13 -8.14 -21.78 38.38
CA SER A 13 -9.14 -22.46 37.58
C SER A 13 -8.61 -22.87 36.19
N ILE A 14 -7.85 -22.00 35.58
CA ILE A 14 -7.17 -22.23 34.27
C ILE A 14 -6.14 -23.34 34.42
N MET A 15 -5.36 -23.33 35.52
CA MET A 15 -4.33 -24.32 35.82
C MET A 15 -4.90 -25.71 36.14
N ALA A 16 -6.10 -25.80 36.71
CA ALA A 16 -6.79 -27.05 37.01
C ALA A 16 -7.24 -27.80 35.74
N ASN A 17 -7.55 -27.12 34.65
CA ASN A 17 -8.06 -27.70 33.41
C ASN A 17 -7.28 -27.23 32.16
N LYS A 18 -5.96 -27.46 32.14
CA LYS A 18 -5.00 -26.93 31.16
C LYS A 18 -5.39 -27.17 29.69
N MET A 19 -5.80 -28.40 29.34
CA MET A 19 -6.16 -28.76 27.96
C MET A 19 -7.39 -28.00 27.45
N ARG A 20 -8.37 -27.83 28.35
CA ARG A 20 -9.61 -27.13 28.02
C ARG A 20 -9.36 -25.64 27.86
N ALA A 21 -8.59 -25.04 28.75
CA ALA A 21 -8.17 -23.65 28.69
C ALA A 21 -7.33 -23.35 27.40
N ALA A 22 -6.40 -24.26 27.09
CA ALA A 22 -5.58 -24.13 25.87
C ALA A 22 -6.43 -24.17 24.60
N LEU A 23 -7.40 -25.09 24.48
CA LEU A 23 -8.28 -25.21 23.32
C LEU A 23 -9.19 -23.99 23.14
N THR A 24 -9.65 -23.36 24.22
CA THR A 24 -10.43 -22.12 24.13
C THR A 24 -9.61 -20.92 23.79
N MET A 25 -8.46 -20.77 24.45
CA MET A 25 -7.55 -19.69 24.15
C MET A 25 -7.06 -19.75 22.69
N LEU A 26 -6.96 -20.97 22.11
CA LEU A 26 -6.51 -21.15 20.74
C LEU A 26 -7.36 -20.36 19.74
N GLY A 27 -8.69 -20.35 19.89
CA GLY A 27 -9.57 -19.56 19.03
C GLY A 27 -9.34 -18.05 19.16
N VAL A 28 -9.12 -17.56 20.37
CA VAL A 28 -8.79 -16.14 20.62
C VAL A 28 -7.37 -15.82 20.11
N ILE A 29 -6.41 -16.70 20.35
CA ILE A 29 -5.02 -16.56 19.89
C ILE A 29 -4.98 -16.44 18.38
N ILE A 30 -5.62 -17.37 17.65
CA ILE A 30 -5.64 -17.34 16.19
C ILE A 30 -6.35 -16.07 15.69
N GLY A 31 -7.51 -15.73 16.28
CA GLY A 31 -8.25 -14.53 15.88
C GLY A 31 -7.43 -13.25 16.05
N VAL A 32 -6.83 -13.06 17.23
CA VAL A 32 -5.99 -11.88 17.51
C VAL A 32 -4.70 -11.87 16.67
N ALA A 33 -4.03 -13.03 16.53
CA ALA A 33 -2.82 -13.13 15.72
C ALA A 33 -3.10 -12.79 14.23
N SER A 34 -4.23 -13.26 13.71
CA SER A 34 -4.65 -12.92 12.34
C SER A 34 -4.91 -11.43 12.17
N VAL A 35 -5.59 -10.76 13.13
CA VAL A 35 -5.79 -9.30 13.09
C VAL A 35 -4.47 -8.57 13.03
N ILE A 36 -3.54 -8.90 13.95
CA ILE A 36 -2.22 -8.26 14.02
C ILE A 36 -1.44 -8.45 12.71
N ALA A 37 -1.34 -9.69 12.22
CA ALA A 37 -0.57 -10.00 11.01
C ALA A 37 -1.14 -9.30 9.77
N LEU A 38 -2.46 -9.32 9.61
CA LEU A 38 -3.12 -8.74 8.44
C LEU A 38 -3.09 -7.21 8.44
N MET A 39 -3.27 -6.58 9.62
CA MET A 39 -3.14 -5.12 9.74
C MET A 39 -1.69 -4.66 9.53
N ALA A 40 -0.71 -5.43 10.04
CA ALA A 40 0.70 -5.11 9.82
C ALA A 40 1.11 -5.18 8.35
N ILE A 41 0.58 -6.17 7.60
CA ILE A 41 0.79 -6.29 6.15
C ILE A 41 0.13 -5.10 5.41
N GLY A 42 -1.13 -4.78 5.75
CA GLY A 42 -1.85 -3.68 5.12
C GLY A 42 -1.20 -2.31 5.36
N ASN A 43 -0.78 -2.04 6.60
CA ASN A 43 -0.09 -0.81 6.95
C ASN A 43 1.30 -0.73 6.28
N GLY A 44 2.06 -1.84 6.28
CA GLY A 44 3.36 -1.90 5.63
C GLY A 44 3.26 -1.64 4.13
N PHE A 45 2.31 -2.28 3.45
CA PHE A 45 2.05 -2.04 2.03
C PHE A 45 1.67 -0.58 1.74
N SER A 46 0.82 0.01 2.57
CA SER A 46 0.45 1.43 2.43
C SER A 46 1.64 2.36 2.65
N GLU A 47 2.50 2.07 3.63
CA GLU A 47 3.71 2.86 3.91
C GLU A 47 4.72 2.76 2.77
N ASP A 48 4.95 1.55 2.25
CA ASP A 48 5.86 1.32 1.11
C ASP A 48 5.41 2.10 -0.12
N ILE A 49 4.13 2.01 -0.49
CA ILE A 49 3.60 2.76 -1.63
C ILE A 49 3.66 4.28 -1.37
N THR A 50 3.28 4.72 -0.17
CA THR A 50 3.32 6.15 0.18
C THR A 50 4.75 6.69 0.14
N SER A 51 5.73 5.92 0.62
CA SER A 51 7.15 6.27 0.55
C SER A 51 7.63 6.38 -0.90
N GLN A 52 7.25 5.43 -1.74
CA GLN A 52 7.60 5.43 -3.17
C GLN A 52 6.95 6.60 -3.92
N ILE A 53 5.68 6.91 -3.63
CA ILE A 53 5.01 8.07 -4.21
C ILE A 53 5.68 9.36 -3.77
N ASN A 54 6.04 9.48 -2.49
CA ASN A 54 6.72 10.67 -1.97
C ASN A 54 8.12 10.85 -2.57
N SER A 55 8.81 9.77 -2.97
CA SER A 55 10.12 9.86 -3.61
C SER A 55 10.06 10.46 -5.03
N ILE A 56 8.92 10.36 -5.71
CA ILE A 56 8.70 10.93 -7.04
C ILE A 56 8.38 12.45 -6.94
N GLY A 57 7.89 12.94 -5.80
CA GLY A 57 7.48 14.33 -5.55
C GLY A 57 5.96 14.45 -5.42
N THR A 58 5.49 15.19 -4.45
CA THR A 58 4.06 15.35 -4.13
C THR A 58 3.33 16.40 -4.94
N ASN A 59 4.06 17.12 -5.81
CA ASN A 59 3.56 18.24 -6.62
C ASN A 59 3.51 17.92 -8.13
N LEU A 60 3.54 16.62 -8.49
CA LEU A 60 3.53 16.17 -9.87
C LEU A 60 2.11 15.91 -10.38
N VAL A 61 1.82 16.48 -11.55
CA VAL A 61 0.59 16.28 -12.32
C VAL A 61 0.98 15.62 -13.65
N SER A 62 0.41 14.46 -13.96
CA SER A 62 0.63 13.75 -15.22
C SER A 62 -0.61 13.82 -16.10
N VAL A 63 -0.43 14.20 -17.35
CA VAL A 63 -1.49 14.27 -18.36
C VAL A 63 -1.22 13.21 -19.41
N SER A 64 -2.20 12.39 -19.73
CA SER A 64 -2.13 11.35 -20.75
C SER A 64 -3.33 11.41 -21.70
N THR A 65 -3.17 10.84 -22.90
CA THR A 65 -4.29 10.75 -23.86
C THR A 65 -5.37 9.80 -23.32
N ASP A 66 -6.63 10.24 -23.39
CA ASP A 66 -7.79 9.36 -23.24
C ASP A 66 -8.16 8.77 -24.61
N TYR A 67 -7.75 7.53 -24.85
CA TYR A 67 -7.98 6.87 -26.14
C TYR A 67 -9.45 6.56 -26.41
N ASP A 68 -10.29 6.45 -25.39
CA ASP A 68 -11.71 6.20 -25.56
C ASP A 68 -12.41 7.45 -26.10
N ASN A 69 -12.07 8.61 -25.59
CA ASN A 69 -12.67 9.89 -25.99
C ASN A 69 -11.95 10.53 -27.19
N SER A 70 -10.66 10.23 -27.42
CA SER A 70 -9.87 10.74 -28.55
C SER A 70 -10.08 9.98 -29.87
N SER A 71 -11.05 9.06 -29.94
CA SER A 71 -11.32 8.20 -31.12
C SER A 71 -10.12 7.32 -31.51
N GLY A 72 -9.30 6.92 -30.54
CA GLY A 72 -8.13 6.05 -30.73
C GLY A 72 -6.88 6.74 -31.28
N TYR A 73 -6.87 8.07 -31.41
CA TYR A 73 -5.68 8.84 -31.81
C TYR A 73 -5.03 9.49 -30.58
N PRO A 74 -3.67 9.69 -30.59
CA PRO A 74 -3.04 10.53 -29.59
C PRO A 74 -3.64 11.94 -29.61
N SER A 75 -4.04 12.47 -28.47
CA SER A 75 -4.59 13.82 -28.34
C SER A 75 -3.52 14.85 -28.02
N LEU A 76 -2.50 14.45 -27.23
CA LEU A 76 -1.46 15.35 -26.74
C LEU A 76 -0.36 15.57 -27.79
N SER A 77 0.11 16.80 -27.91
CA SER A 77 1.12 17.20 -28.86
C SER A 77 2.28 17.98 -28.23
N LEU A 78 3.39 18.11 -28.96
CA LEU A 78 4.51 18.96 -28.55
C LEU A 78 4.11 20.44 -28.41
N GLU A 79 3.10 20.88 -29.18
CA GLU A 79 2.59 22.24 -29.05
C GLU A 79 1.81 22.47 -27.75
N ASP A 80 1.16 21.40 -27.22
CA ASP A 80 0.51 21.46 -25.91
C ASP A 80 1.53 21.57 -24.80
N VAL A 81 2.64 20.83 -24.90
CA VAL A 81 3.78 20.95 -23.96
C VAL A 81 4.27 22.39 -23.86
N LYS A 82 4.45 23.06 -25.02
CA LYS A 82 4.89 24.47 -25.06
C LYS A 82 3.86 25.42 -24.44
N ALA A 83 2.57 25.16 -24.71
CA ALA A 83 1.51 25.99 -24.17
C ALA A 83 1.38 25.83 -22.64
N LEU A 84 1.56 24.63 -22.13
CA LEU A 84 1.55 24.35 -20.68
C LEU A 84 2.81 24.87 -19.98
N ALA A 85 3.93 24.96 -20.69
CA ALA A 85 5.16 25.57 -20.17
C ALA A 85 5.14 27.10 -20.15
N ASP A 86 4.13 27.73 -20.74
CA ASP A 86 3.98 29.19 -20.73
C ASP A 86 3.37 29.63 -19.38
N PRO A 87 4.08 30.46 -18.59
CA PRO A 87 3.57 30.96 -17.31
C PRO A 87 2.30 31.82 -17.42
N GLU A 88 1.97 32.33 -18.61
CA GLU A 88 0.72 33.05 -18.82
C GLU A 88 -0.48 32.10 -18.82
N ASN A 89 -0.31 30.85 -19.30
CA ASN A 89 -1.36 29.85 -19.35
C ASN A 89 -1.47 29.03 -18.06
N VAL A 90 -0.31 28.63 -17.50
CA VAL A 90 -0.25 27.80 -16.27
C VAL A 90 0.70 28.42 -15.25
N PRO A 91 0.31 29.54 -14.59
CA PRO A 91 1.15 30.21 -13.61
C PRO A 91 1.46 29.34 -12.35
N ALA A 92 0.69 28.30 -12.10
CA ALA A 92 0.92 27.37 -11.00
C ALA A 92 1.97 26.29 -11.31
N ALA A 93 2.43 26.15 -12.56
CA ALA A 93 3.49 25.23 -12.94
C ALA A 93 4.88 25.82 -12.74
N SER A 94 5.81 25.04 -12.17
CA SER A 94 7.24 25.36 -12.08
C SER A 94 8.03 24.80 -13.25
N ALA A 95 7.67 23.64 -13.74
CA ALA A 95 8.31 22.98 -14.86
C ALA A 95 7.32 22.07 -15.62
N VAL A 96 7.59 21.88 -16.93
CA VAL A 96 6.78 21.01 -17.78
C VAL A 96 7.72 20.15 -18.62
N GLY A 97 7.51 18.84 -18.55
CA GLY A 97 8.25 17.84 -19.32
C GLY A 97 7.34 16.96 -20.14
N ALA A 98 7.89 16.33 -21.15
CA ALA A 98 7.12 15.45 -22.02
C ALA A 98 7.86 14.16 -22.33
N ILE A 99 7.10 13.12 -22.61
CA ILE A 99 7.60 11.79 -22.97
C ILE A 99 6.83 11.23 -24.17
N VAL A 100 7.54 10.56 -25.05
CA VAL A 100 7.02 9.58 -25.99
C VAL A 100 7.70 8.25 -25.73
N GLN A 101 6.96 7.17 -25.67
CA GLN A 101 7.54 5.88 -25.28
C GLN A 101 7.06 4.73 -26.16
N GLY A 102 7.89 3.69 -26.21
CA GLY A 102 7.54 2.44 -26.87
C GLY A 102 8.66 1.40 -26.72
N THR A 103 8.32 0.14 -26.86
CA THR A 103 9.29 -0.96 -26.77
C THR A 103 10.08 -1.05 -28.08
N GLN A 104 11.42 -1.07 -27.97
CA GLN A 104 12.35 -1.20 -29.09
C GLN A 104 13.45 -2.21 -28.77
N THR A 105 14.02 -2.80 -29.82
CA THR A 105 15.21 -3.64 -29.65
C THR A 105 16.46 -2.78 -29.65
N VAL A 106 17.26 -2.90 -28.61
CA VAL A 106 18.57 -2.25 -28.44
C VAL A 106 19.68 -3.27 -28.65
N LEU A 107 20.67 -2.93 -29.47
CA LEU A 107 21.74 -3.85 -29.90
C LEU A 107 23.11 -3.25 -29.62
N TYR A 108 24.02 -4.07 -29.09
CA TYR A 108 25.44 -3.74 -28.97
C TYR A 108 26.29 -5.01 -29.15
N GLY A 109 27.33 -4.96 -29.98
CA GLY A 109 28.36 -6.02 -30.10
C GLY A 109 27.87 -7.42 -30.48
N GLY A 110 26.57 -7.63 -30.69
CA GLY A 110 25.96 -8.94 -30.93
C GLY A 110 24.92 -9.32 -29.88
N GLU A 111 24.92 -8.62 -28.74
CA GLU A 111 23.89 -8.74 -27.70
C GLU A 111 22.70 -7.87 -28.05
N SER A 112 21.51 -8.32 -27.64
CA SER A 112 20.24 -7.62 -27.90
C SER A 112 19.29 -7.69 -26.70
N VAL A 113 18.72 -6.55 -26.36
CA VAL A 113 17.72 -6.42 -25.28
C VAL A 113 16.48 -5.72 -25.82
N ASN A 114 15.30 -6.17 -25.45
CA ASN A 114 14.07 -5.43 -25.68
C ASN A 114 13.84 -4.51 -24.49
N ALA A 115 14.01 -3.22 -24.71
CA ALA A 115 13.87 -2.19 -23.70
C ALA A 115 12.73 -1.22 -24.04
N THR A 116 12.16 -0.59 -23.04
CA THR A 116 11.28 0.56 -23.23
C THR A 116 12.15 1.78 -23.53
N VAL A 117 12.02 2.31 -24.74
CA VAL A 117 12.72 3.53 -25.16
C VAL A 117 11.82 4.73 -24.94
N ASN A 118 12.33 5.68 -24.16
CA ASN A 118 11.67 6.90 -23.74
C ASN A 118 12.33 8.09 -24.46
N GLY A 119 11.60 8.74 -25.35
CA GLY A 119 11.98 10.04 -25.88
C GLY A 119 11.49 11.12 -24.94
N VAL A 120 12.38 11.84 -24.29
CA VAL A 120 12.06 12.77 -23.21
C VAL A 120 12.65 14.16 -23.44
N THR A 121 11.99 15.18 -22.88
CA THR A 121 12.62 16.48 -22.66
C THR A 121 13.54 16.39 -21.44
N PRO A 122 14.65 17.16 -21.35
CA PRO A 122 15.50 17.18 -20.15
C PRO A 122 14.71 17.50 -18.87
N ALA A 123 13.79 18.45 -18.95
CA ALA A 123 12.89 18.80 -17.84
C ALA A 123 12.05 17.60 -17.35
N TYR A 124 11.68 16.66 -18.21
CA TYR A 124 10.96 15.45 -17.81
C TYR A 124 11.80 14.60 -16.86
N MET A 125 13.10 14.44 -17.13
CA MET A 125 13.99 13.65 -16.26
C MET A 125 14.16 14.30 -14.88
N GLU A 126 14.29 15.64 -14.85
CA GLU A 126 14.38 16.41 -13.60
C GLU A 126 13.11 16.30 -12.76
N ILE A 127 11.94 16.56 -13.37
CA ILE A 127 10.62 16.49 -12.73
C ILE A 127 10.33 15.11 -12.13
N ASN A 128 10.80 14.03 -12.81
CA ASN A 128 10.55 12.65 -12.36
C ASN A 128 11.71 12.07 -11.54
N ASN A 129 12.64 12.90 -11.04
CA ASN A 129 13.80 12.50 -10.24
C ASN A 129 14.67 11.41 -10.92
N GLN A 130 14.79 11.48 -12.26
CA GLN A 130 15.59 10.56 -13.09
C GLN A 130 16.89 11.21 -13.54
N ASN A 131 17.54 11.96 -12.64
CA ASN A 131 18.73 12.74 -12.88
C ASN A 131 19.94 12.30 -12.02
N GLU A 132 19.85 11.13 -11.40
CA GLU A 132 20.97 10.50 -10.68
C GLU A 132 21.66 9.50 -11.60
N TYR A 133 22.98 9.75 -11.86
CA TYR A 133 23.75 8.97 -12.82
C TYR A 133 24.87 8.22 -12.11
N GLN A 134 24.94 6.91 -12.40
CA GLN A 134 26.07 6.07 -11.96
C GLN A 134 27.35 6.39 -12.75
N LEU A 135 27.19 6.66 -14.07
CA LEU A 135 28.26 6.97 -15.00
C LEU A 135 27.79 7.99 -16.02
N GLY A 136 28.69 8.92 -16.40
CA GLY A 136 28.44 9.90 -17.44
C GLY A 136 27.51 11.02 -17.01
N ASP A 137 26.79 11.58 -18.00
CA ASP A 137 25.93 12.75 -17.84
C ASP A 137 24.53 12.49 -18.41
N GLY A 138 23.57 13.36 -18.06
CA GLY A 138 22.19 13.32 -18.58
C GLY A 138 22.02 13.92 -19.97
N LEU A 139 20.78 13.89 -20.46
CA LEU A 139 20.38 14.59 -21.67
C LEU A 139 20.34 16.10 -21.43
N THR A 140 20.81 16.88 -22.39
CA THR A 140 20.83 18.34 -22.32
C THR A 140 19.80 18.98 -23.23
N GLU A 141 19.41 20.23 -22.96
CA GLU A 141 18.56 21.03 -23.85
C GLU A 141 19.15 21.16 -25.27
N ASN A 142 20.49 21.21 -25.37
CA ASN A 142 21.17 21.25 -26.66
C ASN A 142 21.01 19.95 -27.47
N ASP A 143 20.96 18.78 -26.76
CA ASP A 143 20.76 17.50 -27.43
C ASP A 143 19.36 17.40 -28.01
N ASP A 144 18.34 17.89 -27.29
CA ASP A 144 16.99 17.95 -27.82
C ASP A 144 16.85 18.96 -28.95
N ALA A 145 17.39 20.17 -28.80
CA ALA A 145 17.33 21.21 -29.82
C ALA A 145 18.00 20.80 -31.14
N THR A 146 19.12 20.07 -31.07
CA THR A 146 19.87 19.60 -32.25
C THR A 146 19.41 18.22 -32.77
N SER A 147 18.44 17.59 -32.10
CA SER A 147 18.04 16.20 -32.34
C SER A 147 19.24 15.25 -32.35
N ALA A 148 20.10 15.39 -31.31
CA ALA A 148 21.31 14.59 -31.16
C ALA A 148 20.97 13.10 -30.99
N ARG A 149 21.82 12.22 -31.50
CA ARG A 149 21.67 10.77 -31.35
C ARG A 149 22.47 10.30 -30.15
N VAL A 150 22.00 10.68 -28.98
CA VAL A 150 22.55 10.30 -27.68
C VAL A 150 21.53 9.48 -26.90
N ALA A 151 22.01 8.65 -26.00
CA ALA A 151 21.16 7.80 -25.16
C ALA A 151 21.71 7.72 -23.72
N VAL A 152 20.83 7.76 -22.77
CA VAL A 152 21.08 7.40 -21.36
C VAL A 152 20.43 6.03 -21.12
N LEU A 153 21.18 5.09 -20.55
CA LEU A 153 20.69 3.73 -20.31
C LEU A 153 20.33 3.55 -18.83
N GLY A 154 19.29 2.78 -18.56
CA GLY A 154 19.07 2.21 -17.24
C GLY A 154 20.13 1.19 -16.88
N ALA A 155 20.39 0.97 -15.60
CA ALA A 155 21.45 0.09 -15.11
C ALA A 155 21.29 -1.36 -15.59
N GLY A 156 20.06 -1.89 -15.67
CA GLY A 156 19.75 -3.23 -16.16
C GLY A 156 20.10 -3.39 -17.64
N VAL A 157 19.65 -2.44 -18.51
CA VAL A 157 19.97 -2.45 -19.93
C VAL A 157 21.47 -2.34 -20.17
N ALA A 158 22.17 -1.51 -19.38
CA ALA A 158 23.62 -1.38 -19.49
C ALA A 158 24.33 -2.68 -19.09
N SER A 159 23.92 -3.32 -18.00
CA SER A 159 24.45 -4.61 -17.57
C SER A 159 24.23 -5.72 -18.61
N ASP A 160 23.05 -5.80 -19.19
CA ASP A 160 22.70 -6.85 -20.17
C ASP A 160 23.44 -6.69 -21.50
N LEU A 161 23.69 -5.44 -21.95
CA LEU A 161 24.34 -5.18 -23.22
C LEU A 161 25.87 -5.18 -23.13
N PHE A 162 26.44 -4.68 -22.03
CA PHE A 162 27.87 -4.42 -21.93
C PHE A 162 28.60 -5.37 -20.95
N GLY A 163 27.86 -6.03 -20.01
CA GLY A 163 28.47 -6.80 -18.95
C GLY A 163 29.45 -5.93 -18.14
N ASP A 164 30.73 -6.31 -18.17
CA ASP A 164 31.81 -5.57 -17.48
C ASP A 164 32.47 -4.48 -18.35
N GLU A 165 32.02 -4.29 -19.62
CA GLU A 165 32.61 -3.30 -20.52
C GLU A 165 32.12 -1.89 -20.20
N TYR A 166 33.00 -0.87 -20.25
CA TYR A 166 32.65 0.53 -20.01
C TYR A 166 31.75 1.08 -21.12
N PRO A 167 30.50 1.48 -20.83
CA PRO A 167 29.48 1.77 -21.85
C PRO A 167 29.48 3.22 -22.35
N VAL A 168 29.93 4.21 -21.58
CA VAL A 168 29.87 5.63 -21.97
C VAL A 168 30.83 5.90 -23.14
N GLY A 169 30.30 6.61 -24.17
CA GLY A 169 31.01 6.86 -25.44
C GLY A 169 30.89 5.73 -26.47
N ARG A 170 30.22 4.61 -26.12
CA ARG A 170 29.93 3.51 -27.07
C ARG A 170 28.68 3.78 -27.87
N LEU A 171 28.57 3.12 -29.04
CA LEU A 171 27.42 3.26 -29.93
C LEU A 171 26.50 2.05 -29.81
N VAL A 172 25.29 2.27 -29.32
CA VAL A 172 24.19 1.29 -29.35
C VAL A 172 23.28 1.54 -30.54
N LYS A 173 22.65 0.50 -31.07
CA LYS A 173 21.65 0.64 -32.15
C LYS A 173 20.26 0.45 -31.58
N ILE A 174 19.41 1.44 -31.74
CA ILE A 174 18.00 1.40 -31.38
C ILE A 174 17.21 1.43 -32.69
N ASN A 175 16.44 0.39 -32.97
CA ASN A 175 15.70 0.26 -34.23
C ASN A 175 16.57 0.52 -35.49
N GLY A 176 17.82 0.01 -35.46
CA GLY A 176 18.76 0.15 -36.56
C GLY A 176 19.50 1.50 -36.66
N VAL A 177 19.17 2.48 -35.84
CA VAL A 177 19.83 3.79 -35.75
C VAL A 177 20.86 3.78 -34.62
N SER A 178 22.07 4.31 -34.88
CA SER A 178 23.14 4.37 -33.87
C SER A 178 22.97 5.61 -32.99
N TYR A 179 23.09 5.38 -31.66
CA TYR A 179 23.07 6.38 -30.60
C TYR A 179 24.35 6.24 -29.76
N GLU A 180 24.94 7.34 -29.36
CA GLU A 180 26.08 7.37 -28.45
C GLU A 180 25.55 7.32 -27.01
N VAL A 181 26.07 6.41 -26.20
CA VAL A 181 25.75 6.33 -24.77
C VAL A 181 26.47 7.45 -24.04
N VAL A 182 25.73 8.38 -23.44
CA VAL A 182 26.27 9.53 -22.71
C VAL A 182 26.23 9.33 -21.20
N GLY A 183 25.34 8.49 -20.70
CA GLY A 183 25.23 8.20 -19.27
C GLY A 183 24.50 6.91 -18.95
N ILE A 184 24.60 6.49 -17.70
CA ILE A 184 23.88 5.37 -17.12
C ILE A 184 23.23 5.88 -15.84
N LEU A 185 21.93 5.64 -15.70
CA LEU A 185 21.22 5.96 -14.46
C LEU A 185 21.72 5.11 -13.29
N GLU A 186 21.62 5.66 -12.10
CA GLU A 186 21.84 4.87 -10.89
C GLU A 186 20.78 3.76 -10.79
N GLU A 187 21.22 2.59 -10.27
CA GLU A 187 20.34 1.44 -10.10
C GLU A 187 19.17 1.80 -9.17
N GLY A 188 17.97 1.83 -9.72
CA GLY A 188 16.74 2.07 -8.99
C GLY A 188 16.38 0.82 -8.19
N GLY A 189 16.60 0.82 -6.89
CA GLY A 189 16.24 -0.32 -6.02
C GLY A 189 14.82 -0.83 -6.30
N GLY A 190 14.60 -2.14 -6.14
CA GLY A 190 13.43 -2.94 -6.57
C GLY A 190 12.03 -2.54 -6.11
N GLY A 191 11.73 -1.24 -6.01
CA GLY A 191 10.41 -0.67 -5.81
C GLY A 191 9.68 -0.37 -7.14
N ILE A 192 8.63 0.45 -7.11
CA ILE A 192 7.93 0.94 -8.32
C ILE A 192 8.91 1.68 -9.25
N GLY A 193 10.02 2.22 -8.73
CA GLY A 193 11.13 2.82 -9.48
C GLY A 193 12.06 1.83 -10.18
N GLY A 194 12.07 0.55 -9.84
CA GLY A 194 12.93 -0.48 -10.43
C GLY A 194 12.69 -0.75 -11.93
N PHE A 195 11.60 -0.25 -12.48
CA PHE A 195 11.35 -0.31 -13.92
C PHE A 195 12.29 0.62 -14.72
N THR A 196 12.93 1.61 -14.10
CA THR A 196 13.86 2.53 -14.78
C THR A 196 15.14 1.84 -15.22
N ASP A 197 15.50 0.72 -14.60
CA ASP A 197 16.69 -0.07 -14.94
C ASP A 197 16.57 -0.70 -16.35
N ASP A 198 15.34 -0.98 -16.81
CA ASP A 198 15.03 -1.55 -18.11
C ASP A 198 14.72 -0.48 -19.19
N TYR A 199 14.94 0.80 -18.88
CA TYR A 199 14.60 1.89 -19.78
C TYR A 199 15.83 2.44 -20.49
N VAL A 200 15.58 3.03 -21.67
CA VAL A 200 16.55 3.82 -22.44
C VAL A 200 15.96 5.18 -22.70
N TYR A 201 16.70 6.23 -22.41
CA TYR A 201 16.25 7.61 -22.61
C TYR A 201 17.00 8.25 -23.77
N VAL A 202 16.28 8.91 -24.65
CA VAL A 202 16.81 9.66 -25.80
C VAL A 202 16.12 11.02 -25.89
N PRO A 203 16.70 12.03 -26.56
CA PRO A 203 16.03 13.32 -26.71
C PRO A 203 14.66 13.17 -27.41
N LEU A 204 13.65 13.89 -26.94
CA LEU A 204 12.28 13.83 -27.46
C LEU A 204 12.21 14.08 -28.96
N SER A 205 12.90 15.11 -29.43
CA SER A 205 12.96 15.49 -30.86
C SER A 205 13.54 14.39 -31.74
N THR A 206 14.57 13.67 -31.23
CA THR A 206 15.19 12.52 -31.90
C THR A 206 14.23 11.34 -31.95
N ALA A 207 13.58 11.02 -30.80
CA ALA A 207 12.60 9.95 -30.71
C ALA A 207 11.44 10.17 -31.70
N GLN A 208 10.83 11.34 -31.69
CA GLN A 208 9.71 11.71 -32.59
C GLN A 208 10.07 11.74 -34.08
N SER A 209 11.35 11.91 -34.40
CA SER A 209 11.77 11.95 -35.82
C SER A 209 12.22 10.60 -36.37
N ARG A 210 12.62 9.64 -35.48
CA ARG A 210 13.31 8.41 -35.91
C ARG A 210 12.71 7.12 -35.35
N LEU A 211 12.05 7.18 -34.19
CA LEU A 211 11.55 5.99 -33.47
C LEU A 211 10.03 5.96 -33.40
N PHE A 212 9.40 7.08 -33.06
CA PHE A 212 7.97 7.20 -32.82
C PHE A 212 7.41 8.33 -33.66
N THR A 213 6.83 7.99 -34.82
CA THR A 213 6.36 8.98 -35.80
C THR A 213 4.87 9.27 -35.70
N ASP A 214 4.26 8.89 -34.57
CA ASP A 214 2.85 9.09 -34.33
C ASP A 214 2.47 10.56 -34.30
N ARG A 215 1.28 10.85 -34.82
CA ARG A 215 0.75 12.19 -34.91
C ARG A 215 -0.65 12.26 -34.36
N THR A 216 -0.96 13.43 -33.81
CA THR A 216 -2.32 13.75 -33.42
C THR A 216 -3.24 13.78 -34.64
N ARG A 217 -4.54 13.77 -34.41
CA ARG A 217 -5.54 13.91 -35.49
C ARG A 217 -5.34 15.17 -36.32
N GLN A 218 -4.73 16.21 -35.76
CA GLN A 218 -4.40 17.47 -36.43
C GLN A 218 -3.06 17.43 -37.18
N GLY A 219 -2.35 16.30 -37.15
CA GLY A 219 -1.07 16.10 -37.84
C GLY A 219 0.15 16.60 -37.06
N GLN A 220 -0.01 17.04 -35.81
CA GLN A 220 1.08 17.48 -34.93
C GLN A 220 1.88 16.29 -34.42
N LYS A 221 3.12 16.50 -34.00
CA LYS A 221 3.94 15.47 -33.39
C LYS A 221 3.35 15.10 -32.02
N ALA A 222 2.99 13.83 -31.87
CA ALA A 222 2.36 13.35 -30.66
C ALA A 222 3.36 13.17 -29.49
N VAL A 223 2.87 13.30 -28.26
CA VAL A 223 3.53 12.87 -27.04
C VAL A 223 2.62 11.87 -26.31
N SER A 224 3.21 10.93 -25.59
CA SER A 224 2.45 9.92 -24.86
C SER A 224 1.88 10.48 -23.55
N SER A 225 2.67 11.33 -22.88
CA SER A 225 2.30 11.97 -21.62
C SER A 225 3.05 13.28 -21.44
N ILE A 226 2.46 14.17 -20.65
CA ILE A 226 3.05 15.44 -20.23
C ILE A 226 3.10 15.44 -18.71
N SER A 227 4.28 15.69 -18.13
CA SER A 227 4.47 15.88 -16.69
C SER A 227 4.54 17.36 -16.39
N VAL A 228 3.70 17.82 -15.49
CA VAL A 228 3.67 19.21 -15.01
C VAL A 228 4.01 19.20 -13.53
N GLU A 229 5.06 19.89 -13.14
CA GLU A 229 5.41 20.09 -11.75
C GLU A 229 4.74 21.39 -11.27
N ALA A 230 3.88 21.29 -10.24
CA ALA A 230 3.32 22.47 -9.59
C ALA A 230 4.38 23.16 -8.72
N ALA A 231 4.32 24.49 -8.58
CA ALA A 231 5.28 25.26 -7.82
C ALA A 231 5.31 24.89 -6.31
N SER A 232 4.22 24.29 -5.79
CA SER A 232 4.12 23.72 -4.45
C SER A 232 2.96 22.71 -4.39
N SER A 233 2.95 21.85 -3.37
CA SER A 233 1.85 20.90 -3.14
C SER A 233 0.49 21.59 -2.97
N ASP A 234 0.45 22.80 -2.42
CA ASP A 234 -0.78 23.60 -2.24
C ASP A 234 -1.31 24.15 -3.58
N GLN A 235 -0.49 24.15 -4.63
CA GLN A 235 -0.86 24.67 -5.96
C GLN A 235 -1.23 23.57 -6.97
N VAL A 236 -1.16 22.31 -6.55
CA VAL A 236 -1.49 21.16 -7.45
C VAL A 236 -2.91 21.28 -8.03
N GLU A 237 -3.90 21.58 -7.19
CA GLU A 237 -5.28 21.75 -7.66
C GLU A 237 -5.42 22.94 -8.63
N ALA A 238 -4.72 24.04 -8.36
CA ALA A 238 -4.70 25.18 -9.26
C ALA A 238 -4.02 24.82 -10.60
N ALA A 239 -2.91 24.10 -10.56
CA ALA A 239 -2.22 23.60 -11.76
C ALA A 239 -3.12 22.67 -12.60
N ILE A 240 -3.82 21.73 -11.97
CA ILE A 240 -4.78 20.84 -12.62
C ILE A 240 -5.87 21.64 -13.37
N ASN A 241 -6.47 22.61 -12.69
CA ASN A 241 -7.51 23.43 -13.29
C ASN A 241 -7.00 24.27 -14.48
N GLN A 242 -5.81 24.87 -14.35
CA GLN A 242 -5.18 25.65 -15.42
C GLN A 242 -4.77 24.77 -16.61
N VAL A 243 -4.17 23.61 -16.36
CA VAL A 243 -3.84 22.60 -17.38
C VAL A 243 -5.10 22.16 -18.12
N THR A 244 -6.16 21.84 -17.39
CA THR A 244 -7.45 21.43 -17.97
C THR A 244 -8.03 22.52 -18.86
N GLU A 245 -8.08 23.76 -18.40
CA GLU A 245 -8.61 24.89 -19.15
C GLU A 245 -7.79 25.14 -20.43
N THR A 246 -6.45 25.16 -20.32
CA THR A 246 -5.54 25.36 -21.45
C THR A 246 -5.70 24.25 -22.50
N LEU A 247 -5.77 22.99 -22.09
CA LEU A 247 -5.93 21.88 -23.03
C LEU A 247 -7.31 21.87 -23.67
N ARG A 248 -8.39 22.10 -22.91
CA ARG A 248 -9.75 22.19 -23.47
C ARG A 248 -9.87 23.30 -24.52
N GLU A 249 -9.29 24.48 -24.25
CA GLU A 249 -9.26 25.57 -25.21
C GLU A 249 -8.51 25.19 -26.50
N ARG A 250 -7.33 24.58 -26.37
CA ARG A 250 -6.47 24.20 -27.49
C ARG A 250 -7.06 23.05 -28.33
N HIS A 251 -7.72 22.10 -27.67
CA HIS A 251 -8.35 20.97 -28.35
C HIS A 251 -9.76 21.32 -28.86
N GLY A 252 -10.29 22.51 -28.52
CA GLY A 252 -11.62 22.97 -28.95
C GLY A 252 -12.76 22.22 -28.27
N ILE A 253 -12.54 21.71 -27.05
CA ILE A 253 -13.52 20.96 -26.27
C ILE A 253 -14.52 21.95 -25.66
N ILE A 254 -15.81 21.78 -26.00
CA ILE A 254 -16.89 22.68 -25.55
C ILE A 254 -17.35 22.25 -24.14
N TYR A 255 -17.88 23.22 -23.39
CA TYR A 255 -18.43 22.94 -22.07
C TYR A 255 -19.53 21.86 -22.14
N GLY A 256 -19.34 20.78 -21.39
CA GLY A 256 -20.23 19.62 -21.34
C GLY A 256 -19.79 18.43 -22.19
N ASP A 257 -18.76 18.58 -23.03
CA ASP A 257 -18.13 17.45 -23.72
C ASP A 257 -17.06 16.82 -22.83
N ASP A 258 -16.82 15.52 -23.04
CA ASP A 258 -15.78 14.76 -22.36
C ASP A 258 -14.39 15.17 -22.84
N ASP A 259 -13.41 15.14 -21.95
CA ASP A 259 -12.01 15.44 -22.26
C ASP A 259 -11.38 14.29 -23.07
N ASP A 260 -10.54 14.62 -24.04
CA ASP A 260 -9.73 13.66 -24.80
C ASP A 260 -8.38 13.37 -24.16
N PHE A 261 -8.21 13.80 -22.89
CA PHE A 261 -7.06 13.58 -22.04
C PHE A 261 -7.52 13.23 -20.62
N THR A 262 -6.65 12.56 -19.87
CA THR A 262 -6.85 12.24 -18.46
C THR A 262 -5.74 12.86 -17.64
N ILE A 263 -6.08 13.48 -16.51
CA ILE A 263 -5.12 14.06 -15.59
C ILE A 263 -5.03 13.16 -14.34
N PHE A 264 -3.82 12.75 -14.02
CA PHE A 264 -3.50 12.04 -12.79
C PHE A 264 -2.62 12.92 -11.91
N ASP A 265 -3.04 13.12 -10.69
CA ASP A 265 -2.23 13.69 -9.63
C ASP A 265 -1.85 12.62 -8.61
N GLN A 266 -0.79 12.87 -7.88
CA GLN A 266 -0.28 11.94 -6.90
C GLN A 266 -1.20 11.76 -5.70
N SER A 267 -1.97 12.79 -5.33
CA SER A 267 -2.95 12.71 -4.25
C SER A 267 -4.09 11.75 -4.61
N SER A 268 -4.57 11.74 -5.83
CA SER A 268 -5.58 10.78 -6.33
C SER A 268 -5.09 9.33 -6.28
N LEU A 269 -3.79 9.11 -6.53
CA LEU A 269 -3.19 7.79 -6.38
C LEU A 269 -3.13 7.36 -4.91
N LEU A 270 -2.70 8.25 -4.01
CA LEU A 270 -2.71 8.01 -2.57
C LEU A 270 -4.12 7.70 -2.05
N ASP A 271 -5.13 8.45 -2.48
CA ASP A 271 -6.53 8.20 -2.12
C ASP A 271 -7.02 6.84 -2.61
N THR A 272 -6.60 6.44 -3.79
CA THR A 272 -6.91 5.10 -4.33
C THR A 272 -6.26 4.01 -3.49
N VAL A 273 -4.98 4.14 -3.15
CA VAL A 273 -4.24 3.21 -2.28
C VAL A 273 -4.89 3.12 -0.91
N ASN A 274 -5.23 4.26 -0.31
CA ASN A 274 -5.91 4.32 0.98
C ASN A 274 -7.28 3.63 0.93
N THR A 275 -8.05 3.82 -0.13
CA THR A 275 -9.36 3.20 -0.34
C THR A 275 -9.24 1.68 -0.50
N VAL A 276 -8.28 1.21 -1.29
CA VAL A 276 -8.00 -0.21 -1.47
C VAL A 276 -7.54 -0.84 -0.14
N THR A 277 -6.61 -0.21 0.56
CA THR A 277 -6.10 -0.68 1.86
C THR A 277 -7.21 -0.71 2.92
N ALA A 278 -8.06 0.31 2.98
CA ALA A 278 -9.23 0.33 3.88
C ALA A 278 -10.21 -0.80 3.55
N SER A 279 -10.47 -1.05 2.27
CA SER A 279 -11.37 -2.13 1.82
C SER A 279 -10.80 -3.51 2.17
N LEU A 280 -9.51 -3.74 1.95
CA LEU A 280 -8.82 -4.96 2.35
C LEU A 280 -8.86 -5.15 3.86
N THR A 281 -8.55 -4.10 4.63
CA THR A 281 -8.58 -4.13 6.10
C THR A 281 -9.98 -4.45 6.62
N ALA A 282 -11.03 -3.89 6.03
CA ALA A 282 -12.41 -4.19 6.40
C ALA A 282 -12.77 -5.66 6.10
N PHE A 283 -12.39 -6.17 4.93
CA PHE A 283 -12.62 -7.57 4.55
C PHE A 283 -11.89 -8.55 5.49
N LEU A 284 -10.61 -8.28 5.75
CA LEU A 284 -9.80 -9.11 6.66
C LEU A 284 -10.29 -8.99 8.10
N GLY A 285 -10.76 -7.81 8.52
CA GLY A 285 -11.39 -7.58 9.81
C GLY A 285 -12.67 -8.40 9.99
N ALA A 286 -13.47 -8.56 8.93
CA ALA A 286 -14.65 -9.42 8.96
C ALA A 286 -14.29 -10.90 9.17
N ILE A 287 -13.23 -11.40 8.51
CA ILE A 287 -12.73 -12.78 8.71
C ILE A 287 -12.23 -12.97 10.16
N ALA A 288 -11.49 -12.01 10.68
CA ALA A 288 -11.01 -12.02 12.05
C ALA A 288 -12.15 -12.00 13.07
N ALA A 289 -13.21 -11.21 12.82
CA ALA A 289 -14.40 -11.18 13.64
C ALA A 289 -15.10 -12.55 13.71
N ILE A 290 -15.19 -13.27 12.59
CA ILE A 290 -15.73 -14.64 12.57
C ILE A 290 -14.86 -15.57 13.42
N SER A 291 -13.53 -15.49 13.30
CA SER A 291 -12.61 -16.29 14.11
C SER A 291 -12.74 -16.01 15.59
N LEU A 292 -12.90 -14.73 15.98
CA LEU A 292 -13.13 -14.30 17.35
C LEU A 292 -14.50 -14.77 17.88
N LEU A 293 -15.55 -14.77 17.05
CA LEU A 293 -16.86 -15.34 17.41
C LEU A 293 -16.74 -16.83 17.74
N VAL A 294 -16.02 -17.58 16.91
CA VAL A 294 -15.80 -19.03 17.18
C VAL A 294 -15.02 -19.23 18.47
N GLY A 295 -13.96 -18.44 18.71
CA GLY A 295 -13.22 -18.44 19.96
C GLY A 295 -14.09 -18.06 21.18
N GLY A 296 -14.96 -17.07 21.02
CA GLY A 296 -15.92 -16.63 22.04
C GLY A 296 -16.95 -17.72 22.41
N ILE A 297 -17.49 -18.43 21.40
CA ILE A 297 -18.37 -19.59 21.63
C ILE A 297 -17.62 -20.67 22.42
N GLY A 298 -16.32 -20.87 22.12
CA GLY A 298 -15.45 -21.75 22.89
C GLY A 298 -15.36 -21.34 24.38
N ILE A 299 -15.13 -20.05 24.64
CA ILE A 299 -15.13 -19.50 26.02
C ILE A 299 -16.47 -19.75 26.69
N MET A 300 -17.58 -19.42 26.02
CA MET A 300 -18.93 -19.63 26.57
C MET A 300 -19.17 -21.09 26.95
N ASN A 301 -18.84 -22.04 26.08
CA ASN A 301 -19.07 -23.46 26.31
C ASN A 301 -18.27 -23.96 27.50
N ILE A 302 -17.00 -23.55 27.63
CA ILE A 302 -16.18 -23.97 28.76
C ILE A 302 -16.63 -23.34 30.06
N MET A 303 -17.02 -22.08 30.04
CA MET A 303 -17.57 -21.42 31.22
C MET A 303 -18.87 -22.08 31.70
N LEU A 304 -19.74 -22.54 30.75
CA LEU A 304 -20.94 -23.29 31.13
C LEU A 304 -20.60 -24.62 31.82
N VAL A 305 -19.60 -25.34 31.32
CA VAL A 305 -19.13 -26.58 31.93
C VAL A 305 -18.51 -26.29 33.30
N SER A 306 -17.68 -25.24 33.43
CA SER A 306 -17.08 -24.82 34.71
C SER A 306 -18.15 -24.47 35.73
N VAL A 307 -19.21 -23.78 35.34
CA VAL A 307 -20.35 -23.48 36.21
C VAL A 307 -21.03 -24.78 36.73
N THR A 308 -21.23 -25.77 35.85
CA THR A 308 -21.86 -27.05 36.25
C THR A 308 -20.95 -27.86 37.18
N GLU A 309 -19.64 -27.93 36.89
CA GLU A 309 -18.65 -28.61 37.75
C GLU A 309 -18.53 -27.97 39.16
N ARG A 310 -18.75 -26.63 39.24
CA ARG A 310 -18.64 -25.87 40.51
C ARG A 310 -20.00 -25.52 41.11
N THR A 311 -21.07 -26.18 40.68
CA THR A 311 -22.44 -25.89 41.16
C THR A 311 -22.50 -25.94 42.69
N ARG A 312 -21.93 -26.98 43.35
CA ARG A 312 -21.90 -27.15 44.80
C ARG A 312 -21.11 -26.02 45.50
N GLU A 313 -19.96 -25.63 44.97
CA GLU A 313 -19.14 -24.53 45.50
C GLU A 313 -19.90 -23.19 45.46
N ILE A 314 -20.57 -22.89 44.32
CA ILE A 314 -21.42 -21.70 44.15
C ILE A 314 -22.56 -21.73 45.19
N GLY A 315 -23.17 -22.91 45.39
CA GLY A 315 -24.22 -23.13 46.39
C GLY A 315 -23.77 -22.79 47.79
N ILE A 316 -22.58 -23.28 48.20
CA ILE A 316 -21.98 -23.00 49.50
C ILE A 316 -21.73 -21.50 49.67
N ARG A 317 -21.09 -20.83 48.69
CA ARG A 317 -20.83 -19.38 48.75
C ARG A 317 -22.10 -18.59 48.97
N LYS A 318 -23.17 -18.93 48.26
CA LYS A 318 -24.47 -18.27 48.39
C LYS A 318 -25.17 -18.57 49.72
N ALA A 319 -25.01 -19.79 50.24
CA ALA A 319 -25.55 -20.16 51.56
C ALA A 319 -24.89 -19.37 52.72
N ILE A 320 -23.60 -19.01 52.56
CA ILE A 320 -22.84 -18.17 53.51
C ILE A 320 -23.10 -16.67 53.33
N GLY A 321 -23.90 -16.25 52.30
CA GLY A 321 -24.32 -14.88 52.13
C GLY A 321 -23.74 -14.13 50.94
N ALA A 322 -23.08 -14.79 49.97
CA ALA A 322 -22.61 -14.14 48.74
C ALA A 322 -23.79 -13.64 47.89
N PHE A 323 -23.71 -12.40 47.46
CA PHE A 323 -24.73 -11.78 46.57
C PHE A 323 -24.62 -12.34 45.13
N ARG A 324 -25.72 -12.29 44.42
CA ARG A 324 -25.75 -12.66 42.99
C ARG A 324 -24.72 -11.90 42.18
N ARG A 325 -24.50 -10.62 42.50
CA ARG A 325 -23.53 -9.76 41.85
C ARG A 325 -22.09 -10.25 42.03
N ASP A 326 -21.75 -10.79 43.22
CA ASP A 326 -20.39 -11.27 43.47
C ASP A 326 -20.06 -12.48 42.63
N ILE A 327 -20.99 -13.44 42.50
CA ILE A 327 -20.84 -14.60 41.61
C ILE A 327 -20.76 -14.16 40.13
N LEU A 328 -21.63 -13.23 39.72
CA LEU A 328 -21.61 -12.72 38.34
C LEU A 328 -20.28 -12.07 38.00
N VAL A 329 -19.78 -11.16 38.83
CA VAL A 329 -18.52 -10.45 38.61
C VAL A 329 -17.34 -11.44 38.62
N GLN A 330 -17.36 -12.44 39.50
CA GLN A 330 -16.29 -13.46 39.55
C GLN A 330 -16.16 -14.20 38.21
N PHE A 331 -17.27 -14.73 37.68
CA PHE A 331 -17.25 -15.46 36.40
C PHE A 331 -16.98 -14.57 35.19
N LEU A 332 -17.42 -13.30 35.23
CA LEU A 332 -17.05 -12.32 34.20
C LEU A 332 -15.55 -12.00 34.21
N LEU A 333 -14.94 -11.84 35.38
CA LEU A 333 -13.50 -11.65 35.51
C LEU A 333 -12.73 -12.88 35.02
N GLU A 334 -13.23 -14.11 35.31
CA GLU A 334 -12.61 -15.35 34.85
C GLU A 334 -12.60 -15.42 33.30
N SER A 335 -13.72 -15.09 32.63
CA SER A 335 -13.77 -15.05 31.16
C SER A 335 -12.92 -13.93 30.58
N LEU A 336 -12.87 -12.77 31.22
CA LEU A 336 -12.04 -11.64 30.80
C LEU A 336 -10.54 -11.97 30.89
N VAL A 337 -10.11 -12.61 32.01
CA VAL A 337 -8.71 -13.04 32.18
C VAL A 337 -8.32 -14.06 31.12
N LEU A 338 -9.18 -15.04 30.85
CA LEU A 338 -8.95 -16.04 29.78
C LEU A 338 -8.77 -15.38 28.40
N SER A 339 -9.66 -14.45 28.07
CA SER A 339 -9.60 -13.78 26.76
C SER A 339 -8.41 -12.84 26.65
N LEU A 340 -8.05 -12.11 27.72
CA LEU A 340 -6.87 -11.24 27.73
C LEU A 340 -5.56 -12.03 27.64
N LEU A 341 -5.47 -13.18 28.33
CA LEU A 341 -4.30 -14.06 28.19
C LEU A 341 -4.21 -14.63 26.79
N GLY A 342 -5.33 -15.09 26.22
CA GLY A 342 -5.39 -15.51 24.81
C GLY A 342 -5.02 -14.37 23.86
N GLY A 343 -5.51 -13.16 24.11
CA GLY A 343 -5.17 -11.95 23.37
C GLY A 343 -3.69 -11.60 23.43
N ALA A 344 -3.08 -11.62 24.62
CA ALA A 344 -1.65 -11.36 24.80
C ALA A 344 -0.77 -12.38 24.05
N LEU A 345 -1.12 -13.67 24.14
CA LEU A 345 -0.45 -14.73 23.39
C LEU A 345 -0.67 -14.56 21.86
N GLY A 346 -1.88 -14.15 21.46
CA GLY A 346 -2.22 -13.85 20.08
C GLY A 346 -1.42 -12.68 19.51
N ILE A 347 -1.24 -11.61 20.29
CA ILE A 347 -0.39 -10.47 19.93
C ILE A 347 1.06 -10.93 19.75
N GLY A 348 1.59 -11.72 20.69
CA GLY A 348 2.94 -12.27 20.58
C GLY A 348 3.13 -13.17 19.36
N LEU A 349 2.17 -14.05 19.08
CA LEU A 349 2.19 -14.92 17.90
C LEU A 349 2.04 -14.12 16.59
N GLY A 350 1.14 -13.15 16.57
CA GLY A 350 0.96 -12.25 15.44
C GLY A 350 2.23 -11.48 15.13
N TRP A 351 2.91 -10.95 16.14
CA TRP A 351 4.22 -10.30 15.98
C TRP A 351 5.27 -11.24 15.39
N LEU A 352 5.35 -12.50 15.89
CA LEU A 352 6.29 -13.49 15.36
C LEU A 352 6.01 -13.83 13.89
N ILE A 353 4.73 -14.01 13.52
CA ILE A 353 4.32 -14.27 12.13
C ILE A 353 4.69 -13.10 11.24
N THR A 354 4.41 -11.87 11.67
CA THR A 354 4.76 -10.64 10.94
C THR A 354 6.26 -10.53 10.72
N GLN A 355 7.09 -10.79 11.74
CA GLN A 355 8.55 -10.77 11.60
C GLN A 355 9.08 -11.86 10.66
N ALA A 356 8.48 -13.04 10.68
CA ALA A 356 8.86 -14.12 9.77
C ALA A 356 8.49 -13.78 8.32
N ALA A 357 7.30 -13.22 8.11
CA ALA A 357 6.84 -12.80 6.79
C ALA A 357 7.66 -11.61 6.25
N ALA A 358 7.98 -10.62 7.09
CA ALA A 358 8.85 -9.50 6.72
C ALA A 358 10.19 -9.97 6.15
N ARG A 359 10.82 -10.95 6.82
CA ARG A 359 12.10 -11.51 6.36
C ARG A 359 12.01 -12.41 5.13
N ALA A 360 10.87 -13.11 4.97
CA ALA A 360 10.70 -14.06 3.87
C ALA A 360 10.37 -13.36 2.54
N PHE A 361 9.70 -12.23 2.61
CA PHE A 361 9.17 -11.49 1.45
C PHE A 361 9.82 -10.12 1.25
N ASP A 362 10.79 -9.76 2.10
CA ASP A 362 11.49 -8.46 2.08
C ASP A 362 10.52 -7.26 2.10
N LEU A 363 9.47 -7.36 2.94
CA LEU A 363 8.45 -6.35 3.08
C LEU A 363 8.63 -5.55 4.37
N THR A 364 8.46 -4.23 4.29
CA THR A 364 8.33 -3.39 5.49
C THR A 364 7.01 -3.69 6.17
N MET A 365 7.06 -4.15 7.41
CA MET A 365 5.85 -4.44 8.18
C MET A 365 5.81 -3.57 9.42
N VAL A 366 4.76 -2.77 9.52
CA VAL A 366 4.57 -1.81 10.60
C VAL A 366 3.47 -2.29 11.54
N ILE A 367 3.85 -2.59 12.79
CA ILE A 367 2.88 -2.84 13.87
C ILE A 367 2.79 -1.57 14.70
N ASP A 368 1.70 -0.88 14.54
CA ASP A 368 1.38 0.34 15.24
C ASP A 368 0.73 0.05 16.61
N VAL A 369 0.89 0.95 17.58
CA VAL A 369 0.29 0.86 18.91
C VAL A 369 -1.24 0.81 18.86
N GLY A 370 -1.85 1.48 17.88
CA GLY A 370 -3.30 1.44 17.63
C GLY A 370 -3.80 0.04 17.31
N THR A 371 -3.08 -0.69 16.46
CA THR A 371 -3.37 -2.09 16.11
C THR A 371 -3.33 -3.01 17.33
N VAL A 372 -2.31 -2.84 18.19
CA VAL A 372 -2.21 -3.61 19.44
C VAL A 372 -3.34 -3.28 20.40
N ALA A 373 -3.65 -2.01 20.59
CA ALA A 373 -4.73 -1.55 21.46
C ALA A 373 -6.10 -2.03 20.97
N LEU A 374 -6.34 -1.96 19.65
CA LEU A 374 -7.56 -2.46 19.03
C LEU A 374 -7.72 -3.96 19.26
N SER A 375 -6.67 -4.74 19.02
CA SER A 375 -6.67 -6.20 19.20
C SER A 375 -6.91 -6.60 20.66
N ALA A 376 -6.29 -5.90 21.61
CA ALA A 376 -6.54 -6.11 23.05
C ALA A 376 -7.99 -5.77 23.43
N SER A 377 -8.55 -4.69 22.87
CA SER A 377 -9.94 -4.28 23.08
C SER A 377 -10.93 -5.32 22.55
N PHE A 378 -10.67 -5.88 21.36
CA PHE A 378 -11.48 -6.97 20.81
C PHE A 378 -11.41 -8.23 21.68
N ALA A 379 -10.22 -8.64 22.15
CA ALA A 379 -10.08 -9.77 23.06
C ALA A 379 -10.88 -9.55 24.35
N ALA A 380 -10.81 -8.37 24.96
CA ALA A 380 -11.59 -8.02 26.15
C ALA A 380 -13.10 -8.05 25.88
N ALA A 381 -13.55 -7.49 24.76
CA ALA A 381 -14.96 -7.49 24.36
C ALA A 381 -15.50 -8.91 24.17
N VAL A 382 -14.75 -9.80 23.54
CA VAL A 382 -15.12 -11.21 23.37
C VAL A 382 -15.26 -11.90 24.73
N GLY A 383 -14.29 -11.72 25.64
CA GLY A 383 -14.36 -12.29 26.99
C GLY A 383 -15.57 -11.82 27.77
N LEU A 384 -15.91 -10.54 27.67
CA LEU A 384 -17.08 -9.98 28.34
C LEU A 384 -18.39 -10.48 27.73
N ILE A 385 -18.55 -10.36 26.41
CA ILE A 385 -19.80 -10.71 25.70
C ILE A 385 -20.15 -12.19 25.92
N PHE A 386 -19.18 -13.08 25.66
CA PHE A 386 -19.42 -14.51 25.77
C PHE A 386 -19.36 -15.04 27.22
N GLY A 387 -18.79 -14.26 28.13
CA GLY A 387 -18.80 -14.54 29.57
C GLY A 387 -20.12 -14.17 30.29
N ILE A 388 -20.91 -13.19 29.72
CA ILE A 388 -22.16 -12.73 30.37
C ILE A 388 -23.14 -13.86 30.61
N TYR A 389 -23.43 -14.69 29.62
CA TYR A 389 -24.45 -15.73 29.72
C TYR A 389 -24.09 -16.79 30.76
N PRO A 390 -22.89 -17.40 30.79
CA PRO A 390 -22.49 -18.35 31.84
C PRO A 390 -22.48 -17.72 33.25
N ALA A 391 -21.94 -16.49 33.36
CA ALA A 391 -21.89 -15.78 34.63
C ALA A 391 -23.29 -15.49 35.21
N TRP A 392 -24.21 -15.09 34.34
CA TRP A 392 -25.61 -14.86 34.69
C TRP A 392 -26.28 -16.17 35.14
N ARG A 393 -26.05 -17.30 34.46
CA ARG A 393 -26.57 -18.61 34.82
C ARG A 393 -26.03 -19.06 36.18
N ALA A 394 -24.72 -18.93 36.45
CA ALA A 394 -24.11 -19.18 37.73
C ALA A 394 -24.73 -18.33 38.85
N SER A 395 -24.97 -17.04 38.57
CA SER A 395 -25.53 -16.11 39.55
C SER A 395 -26.98 -16.42 39.95
N LYS A 396 -27.72 -17.17 39.14
CA LYS A 396 -29.13 -17.54 39.38
C LYS A 396 -29.30 -18.88 40.15
N LEU A 397 -28.26 -19.68 40.30
CA LEU A 397 -28.34 -20.97 41.03
C LEU A 397 -28.90 -20.76 42.42
N GLN A 398 -29.85 -21.62 42.84
CA GLN A 398 -30.41 -21.62 44.19
C GLN A 398 -29.54 -22.47 45.11
N PRO A 399 -29.22 -22.01 46.36
CA PRO A 399 -28.36 -22.75 47.28
C PRO A 399 -28.86 -24.18 47.57
N ILE A 400 -30.19 -24.35 47.72
CA ILE A 400 -30.79 -25.64 48.08
C ILE A 400 -30.64 -26.64 46.91
N GLU A 401 -30.87 -26.19 45.66
CA GLU A 401 -30.72 -27.04 44.49
C GLU A 401 -29.27 -27.37 44.20
N ALA A 402 -28.37 -26.37 44.38
CA ALA A 402 -26.94 -26.52 44.16
C ALA A 402 -26.27 -27.50 45.16
N LEU A 403 -26.77 -27.59 46.37
CA LEU A 403 -26.25 -28.53 47.41
C LEU A 403 -26.78 -29.96 47.24
N ARG A 404 -27.88 -30.16 46.49
CA ARG A 404 -28.44 -31.49 46.16
C ARG A 404 -27.87 -32.09 44.87
N TYR A 405 -27.07 -31.34 44.17
CA TYR A 405 -26.43 -31.79 42.95
C TYR A 405 -25.27 -32.75 43.30
N GLU A 406 -25.42 -34.02 42.92
CA GLU A 406 -24.36 -35.06 43.03
C GLU A 406 -23.39 -34.98 41.83
#